data_d5a452c6c2c4dc8b75ea9360c26968eb
#
_entry.id   d5a452c6c2c4dc8b75ea9360c26968eb
#
_cell.length_a   1.000
_cell.length_b   1.000
_cell.length_c   1.000
_cell.angle_alpha   90.00
_cell.angle_beta   90.00
_cell.angle_gamma   90.00
#
_symmetry.space_group_name_H-M   'P 1'
#
loop_
_entity.id
_entity.type
_entity.pdbx_description
1 polymer ?
#
loop_
_entity_poly.entity_id
_entity_poly.type
_entity_poly.pdbx_seq_one_letter_code
_entity_poly.pdbx_strand_id
1 'polypeptide(L)'
;MPKGDKNKITLGSGKIYMQEFSNTMPEVTTICTDTNLLGYIKGGASIEYTQETYEEKDDLGIVSKIITTTEEAVMKLGLLTWNGATLAKLVARGKSTEASGKRTTKIGGAGNNDDKNYVLCFKYEDAQDGNAWILIKGKNQAGFTLTYAIDAGTVIEPEFKAMPCDADGTLITFIEEIETA
;
A
#
# COMPACT_ATOMS: atom_id res chain seq x y z
N MET A 1 -11.58 10.13 24.63
CA MET A 1 -10.22 10.71 24.54
C MET A 1 -10.16 11.62 23.33
N PRO A 2 -9.36 12.70 23.36
CA PRO A 2 -9.19 13.54 22.17
C PRO A 2 -8.58 12.72 21.03
N LYS A 3 -9.07 12.91 19.81
CA LYS A 3 -8.53 12.29 18.60
C LYS A 3 -7.07 12.76 18.40
N GLY A 4 -6.19 11.84 18.06
CA GLY A 4 -4.77 12.14 17.85
C GLY A 4 -3.93 12.28 19.14
N ASP A 5 -4.46 11.87 20.31
CA ASP A 5 -3.71 11.87 21.57
C ASP A 5 -2.59 10.80 21.54
N LYS A 6 -1.44 11.15 22.10
CA LYS A 6 -0.28 10.24 22.27
C LYS A 6 -0.57 9.03 23.15
N ASN A 7 -1.65 9.05 23.91
CA ASN A 7 -2.08 7.94 24.79
C ASN A 7 -2.94 6.90 24.05
N LYS A 8 -3.25 7.11 22.78
CA LYS A 8 -4.04 6.19 21.98
C LYS A 8 -3.24 4.93 21.66
N ILE A 9 -3.93 3.79 21.77
CA ILE A 9 -3.40 2.49 21.36
C ILE A 9 -4.09 2.08 20.07
N THR A 10 -3.33 1.93 18.99
CA THR A 10 -3.86 1.46 17.70
C THR A 10 -4.00 -0.06 17.74
N LEU A 11 -5.25 -0.54 17.76
CA LEU A 11 -5.59 -1.97 17.76
C LEU A 11 -6.56 -2.28 16.63
N GLY A 12 -6.30 -3.35 15.90
CA GLY A 12 -7.23 -3.87 14.90
C GLY A 12 -6.66 -3.87 13.49
N SER A 13 -7.55 -4.18 12.57
CA SER A 13 -7.28 -4.23 11.14
C SER A 13 -7.95 -3.03 10.46
N GLY A 14 -7.85 -2.97 9.14
CA GLY A 14 -8.42 -1.90 8.35
C GLY A 14 -8.88 -2.36 6.99
N LYS A 15 -9.16 -1.40 6.12
CA LYS A 15 -9.54 -1.61 4.73
C LYS A 15 -8.43 -1.13 3.81
N ILE A 16 -8.26 -1.81 2.70
CA ILE A 16 -7.29 -1.44 1.67
C ILE A 16 -8.00 -0.99 0.39
N TYR A 17 -7.63 0.16 -0.08
CA TYR A 17 -8.14 0.75 -1.31
C TYR A 17 -7.02 0.92 -2.32
N MET A 18 -7.35 0.83 -3.60
CA MET A 18 -6.40 0.97 -4.70
C MET A 18 -7.02 1.77 -5.84
N GLN A 19 -6.33 2.82 -6.25
CA GLN A 19 -6.70 3.69 -7.36
C GLN A 19 -5.51 3.89 -8.28
N GLU A 20 -5.78 4.07 -9.58
CA GLU A 20 -4.74 4.48 -10.54
C GLU A 20 -4.19 5.87 -10.18
N PHE A 21 -2.87 6.01 -10.19
CA PHE A 21 -2.19 7.27 -9.90
C PHE A 21 -2.28 8.23 -11.10
N SER A 22 -2.83 9.42 -10.88
CA SER A 22 -3.02 10.46 -11.89
C SER A 22 -2.24 11.74 -11.58
N ASN A 23 -0.91 11.63 -11.50
CA ASN A 23 0.06 12.72 -11.25
C ASN A 23 0.08 13.32 -9.84
N THR A 24 -0.98 13.20 -9.05
CA THR A 24 -1.07 13.69 -7.67
C THR A 24 -1.65 12.61 -6.76
N MET A 25 -1.28 12.65 -5.49
CA MET A 25 -1.92 11.80 -4.48
C MET A 25 -3.39 12.19 -4.32
N PRO A 26 -4.32 11.23 -4.37
CA PRO A 26 -5.74 11.53 -4.19
C PRO A 26 -6.03 11.87 -2.73
N GLU A 27 -7.07 12.70 -2.54
CA GLU A 27 -7.65 12.91 -1.22
C GLU A 27 -8.23 11.62 -0.65
N VAL A 28 -8.17 11.43 0.66
CA VAL A 28 -8.65 10.22 1.34
C VAL A 28 -10.14 9.96 1.09
N THR A 29 -10.95 11.00 0.94
CA THR A 29 -12.36 10.89 0.60
C THR A 29 -12.61 10.39 -0.82
N THR A 30 -11.68 10.65 -1.73
CA THR A 30 -11.77 10.22 -3.13
C THR A 30 -11.34 8.77 -3.31
N ILE A 31 -10.25 8.36 -2.65
CA ILE A 31 -9.73 7.00 -2.78
C ILE A 31 -10.52 5.99 -1.95
N CYS A 32 -11.02 6.35 -0.75
CA CYS A 32 -11.72 5.45 0.16
C CYS A 32 -13.20 5.26 -0.24
N THR A 33 -13.45 4.77 -1.44
CA THR A 33 -14.78 4.45 -1.98
C THR A 33 -14.93 2.96 -2.24
N ASP A 34 -16.15 2.45 -2.27
CA ASP A 34 -16.41 1.02 -2.55
C ASP A 34 -15.87 0.58 -3.91
N THR A 35 -15.84 1.48 -4.89
CA THR A 35 -15.27 1.21 -6.23
C THR A 35 -13.77 0.94 -6.19
N ASN A 36 -13.08 1.58 -5.26
CA ASN A 36 -11.63 1.48 -5.09
C ASN A 36 -11.23 0.44 -4.04
N LEU A 37 -12.19 -0.17 -3.34
CA LEU A 37 -11.91 -1.23 -2.37
C LEU A 37 -11.21 -2.39 -3.07
N LEU A 38 -9.97 -2.67 -2.68
CA LEU A 38 -9.18 -3.77 -3.25
C LEU A 38 -9.70 -5.12 -2.75
N GLY A 39 -10.08 -5.18 -1.50
CA GLY A 39 -10.63 -6.35 -0.82
C GLY A 39 -10.52 -6.22 0.70
N TYR A 40 -11.01 -7.24 1.41
CA TYR A 40 -10.87 -7.34 2.86
C TYR A 40 -9.61 -8.09 3.22
N ILE A 41 -8.94 -7.65 4.29
CA ILE A 41 -7.67 -8.21 4.72
C ILE A 41 -7.84 -9.17 5.89
N LYS A 42 -6.93 -10.14 5.97
CA LYS A 42 -6.78 -11.07 7.09
C LYS A 42 -5.31 -11.10 7.50
N GLY A 43 -5.05 -11.07 8.81
CA GLY A 43 -3.67 -11.02 9.32
C GLY A 43 -3.09 -9.60 9.42
N GLY A 44 -3.89 -8.57 9.09
CA GLY A 44 -3.48 -7.17 9.18
C GLY A 44 -2.71 -6.67 7.96
N ALA A 45 -2.13 -5.48 8.11
CA ALA A 45 -1.23 -4.85 7.18
C ALA A 45 -0.03 -4.29 7.94
N SER A 46 1.11 -4.26 7.27
CA SER A 46 2.33 -3.62 7.79
C SER A 46 2.90 -2.67 6.77
N ILE A 47 3.50 -1.59 7.24
CA ILE A 47 4.34 -0.73 6.45
C ILE A 47 5.70 -0.64 7.08
N GLU A 48 6.72 -0.90 6.29
CA GLU A 48 8.11 -0.87 6.69
C GLU A 48 8.81 0.25 5.93
N TYR A 49 9.52 1.11 6.65
CA TYR A 49 10.38 2.13 6.09
C TYR A 49 11.80 1.87 6.55
N THR A 50 12.72 1.79 5.61
CA THR A 50 14.15 1.57 5.86
C THR A 50 14.97 2.65 5.17
N GLN A 51 16.10 3.00 5.78
CA GLN A 51 17.06 3.93 5.20
C GLN A 51 18.48 3.41 5.42
N GLU A 52 19.32 3.65 4.44
CA GLU A 52 20.76 3.42 4.54
C GLU A 52 21.47 4.77 4.59
N THR A 53 22.51 4.85 5.42
CA THR A 53 23.32 6.05 5.57
C THR A 53 24.78 5.73 5.30
N TYR A 54 25.47 6.68 4.71
CA TYR A 54 26.93 6.67 4.57
C TYR A 54 27.53 7.74 5.48
N GLU A 55 28.53 7.37 6.27
CA GLU A 55 29.29 8.28 7.12
C GLU A 55 30.73 8.35 6.66
N GLU A 56 31.22 9.55 6.41
CA GLU A 56 32.65 9.85 6.17
C GLU A 56 33.23 10.53 7.39
N LYS A 57 34.43 10.11 7.80
CA LYS A 57 35.16 10.66 8.95
C LYS A 57 36.60 10.99 8.54
N ASP A 58 37.16 12.03 9.14
CA ASP A 58 38.60 12.26 9.07
C ASP A 58 39.40 11.21 9.86
N ASP A 59 40.70 11.07 9.60
CA ASP A 59 41.58 10.08 10.24
C ASP A 59 41.63 10.20 11.77
N LEU A 60 41.36 11.37 12.30
CA LEU A 60 41.32 11.64 13.74
C LEU A 60 39.93 11.50 14.37
N GLY A 61 38.90 11.32 13.55
CA GLY A 61 37.50 11.22 13.99
C GLY A 61 36.94 12.52 14.56
N ILE A 62 37.54 13.67 14.25
CA ILE A 62 37.12 14.98 14.75
C ILE A 62 35.98 15.56 13.89
N VAL A 63 36.02 15.30 12.59
CA VAL A 63 35.03 15.76 11.61
C VAL A 63 34.33 14.58 10.99
N SER A 64 33.00 14.57 11.01
CA SER A 64 32.21 13.55 10.31
C SER A 64 31.05 14.17 9.54
N LYS A 65 30.64 13.51 8.44
CA LYS A 65 29.47 13.85 7.65
C LYS A 65 28.66 12.59 7.37
N ILE A 66 27.39 12.62 7.69
CA ILE A 66 26.44 11.53 7.43
C ILE A 66 25.47 11.99 6.35
N ILE A 67 25.25 11.15 5.36
CA ILE A 67 24.24 11.34 4.31
C ILE A 67 23.39 10.09 4.19
N THR A 68 22.09 10.27 3.91
CA THR A 68 21.22 9.16 3.54
C THR A 68 21.47 8.80 2.06
N THR A 69 21.73 7.53 1.80
CA THR A 69 22.06 7.03 0.45
C THR A 69 20.88 6.32 -0.21
N THR A 70 20.05 5.64 0.57
CA THR A 70 18.92 4.87 0.08
C THR A 70 17.76 4.98 1.06
N GLU A 71 16.55 5.09 0.53
CA GLU A 71 15.31 5.01 1.27
C GLU A 71 14.37 4.04 0.58
N GLU A 72 13.70 3.21 1.36
CA GLU A 72 12.75 2.24 0.85
C GLU A 72 11.54 2.14 1.77
N ALA A 73 10.35 2.05 1.19
CA ALA A 73 9.14 1.76 1.92
C ALA A 73 8.37 0.62 1.24
N VAL A 74 7.90 -0.35 2.05
CA VAL A 74 7.16 -1.52 1.57
C VAL A 74 5.90 -1.70 2.42
N MET A 75 4.76 -1.82 1.76
CA MET A 75 3.49 -2.18 2.39
C MET A 75 3.17 -3.64 2.08
N LYS A 76 2.95 -4.43 3.14
CA LYS A 76 2.56 -5.85 3.07
C LYS A 76 1.18 -6.02 3.70
N LEU A 77 0.37 -6.88 3.12
CA LEU A 77 -0.96 -7.18 3.64
C LEU A 77 -1.41 -8.60 3.23
N GLY A 78 -2.31 -9.18 4.01
CA GLY A 78 -2.98 -10.43 3.65
C GLY A 78 -4.36 -10.15 3.06
N LEU A 79 -4.53 -10.32 1.75
CA LEU A 79 -5.78 -10.08 1.05
C LEU A 79 -6.63 -11.35 1.02
N LEU A 80 -7.75 -11.37 1.74
CA LEU A 80 -8.64 -12.52 1.87
C LEU A 80 -9.71 -12.54 0.77
N THR A 81 -10.29 -11.39 0.44
CA THR A 81 -11.31 -11.29 -0.60
C THR A 81 -10.72 -10.66 -1.85
N TRP A 82 -10.86 -11.35 -2.97
CA TRP A 82 -10.30 -10.94 -4.25
C TRP A 82 -11.10 -11.52 -5.42
N ASN A 83 -10.89 -10.99 -6.59
CA ASN A 83 -11.45 -11.48 -7.85
C ASN A 83 -10.44 -11.31 -8.99
N GLY A 84 -10.80 -11.70 -10.20
CA GLY A 84 -9.90 -11.61 -11.35
C GLY A 84 -9.45 -10.19 -11.68
N ALA A 85 -10.28 -9.18 -11.44
CA ALA A 85 -9.89 -7.77 -11.61
C ALA A 85 -8.85 -7.33 -10.55
N THR A 86 -9.01 -7.81 -9.31
CA THR A 86 -8.01 -7.63 -8.25
C THR A 86 -6.67 -8.25 -8.66
N LEU A 87 -6.70 -9.51 -9.11
CA LEU A 87 -5.48 -10.20 -9.57
C LEU A 87 -4.76 -9.45 -10.69
N ALA A 88 -5.51 -8.91 -11.66
CA ALA A 88 -4.92 -8.11 -12.73
C ALA A 88 -4.17 -6.87 -12.23
N LYS A 89 -4.69 -6.22 -11.17
CA LYS A 89 -4.04 -5.05 -10.54
C LYS A 89 -2.83 -5.42 -9.68
N LEU A 90 -2.77 -6.65 -9.15
CA LEU A 90 -1.65 -7.14 -8.35
C LEU A 90 -0.43 -7.57 -9.16
N VAL A 91 -0.49 -7.53 -10.48
CA VAL A 91 0.62 -7.92 -11.35
C VAL A 91 0.89 -6.83 -12.38
N ALA A 92 2.16 -6.64 -12.73
CA ALA A 92 2.54 -5.66 -13.75
C ALA A 92 2.02 -6.01 -15.16
N ARG A 93 1.72 -7.29 -15.40
CA ARG A 93 1.26 -7.81 -16.70
C ARG A 93 -0.04 -8.57 -16.51
N GLY A 94 -1.09 -7.87 -16.15
CA GLY A 94 -2.41 -8.40 -15.94
C GLY A 94 -3.47 -7.61 -16.69
N LYS A 95 -4.39 -8.33 -17.37
CA LYS A 95 -5.52 -7.73 -18.07
C LYS A 95 -6.79 -8.52 -17.77
N SER A 96 -7.82 -7.82 -17.32
CA SER A 96 -9.14 -8.40 -17.04
C SER A 96 -10.17 -7.85 -18.01
N THR A 97 -10.99 -8.73 -18.56
CA THR A 97 -12.09 -8.40 -19.48
C THR A 97 -13.35 -9.14 -19.07
N GLU A 98 -14.51 -8.53 -19.29
CA GLU A 98 -15.82 -9.12 -19.01
C GLU A 98 -16.61 -9.28 -20.29
N ALA A 99 -17.11 -10.49 -20.56
CA ALA A 99 -17.96 -10.78 -21.70
C ALA A 99 -18.87 -11.97 -21.37
N SER A 100 -20.12 -11.91 -21.81
CA SER A 100 -21.10 -13.01 -21.69
C SER A 100 -21.22 -13.59 -20.27
N GLY A 101 -21.25 -12.71 -19.25
CA GLY A 101 -21.36 -13.10 -17.83
C GLY A 101 -20.11 -13.76 -17.23
N LYS A 102 -18.99 -13.71 -17.94
CA LYS A 102 -17.70 -14.25 -17.48
C LYS A 102 -16.65 -13.16 -17.43
N ARG A 103 -15.83 -13.19 -16.37
CA ARG A 103 -14.60 -12.40 -16.28
C ARG A 103 -13.41 -13.27 -16.63
N THR A 104 -12.65 -12.84 -17.63
CA THR A 104 -11.42 -13.50 -18.07
C THR A 104 -10.23 -12.63 -17.68
N THR A 105 -9.33 -13.17 -16.87
CA THR A 105 -8.11 -12.49 -16.45
C THR A 105 -6.91 -13.20 -17.06
N LYS A 106 -6.13 -12.46 -17.84
CA LYS A 106 -4.87 -12.93 -18.44
C LYS A 106 -3.71 -12.35 -17.65
N ILE A 107 -2.77 -13.19 -17.27
CA ILE A 107 -1.62 -12.83 -16.44
C ILE A 107 -0.35 -13.29 -17.12
N GLY A 108 0.66 -12.40 -17.17
CA GLY A 108 1.92 -12.66 -17.84
C GLY A 108 1.91 -12.29 -19.33
N GLY A 109 3.10 -12.26 -19.91
CA GLY A 109 3.33 -11.87 -21.31
C GLY A 109 3.40 -10.36 -21.53
N ALA A 110 4.30 -9.92 -22.40
CA ALA A 110 4.57 -8.50 -22.63
C ALA A 110 3.34 -7.72 -23.15
N GLY A 111 2.45 -8.38 -23.91
CA GLY A 111 1.23 -7.76 -24.44
C GLY A 111 0.13 -7.50 -23.39
N ASN A 112 0.28 -7.97 -22.16
CA ASN A 112 -0.64 -7.73 -21.05
C ASN A 112 -0.11 -6.69 -20.07
N ASN A 113 0.98 -5.98 -20.37
CA ASN A 113 1.51 -4.90 -19.54
C ASN A 113 0.52 -3.71 -19.55
N ASP A 114 0.18 -3.17 -18.38
CA ASP A 114 -0.72 -2.03 -18.26
C ASP A 114 0.01 -0.70 -18.08
N ASP A 115 1.31 -0.73 -17.77
CA ASP A 115 2.19 0.43 -17.48
C ASP A 115 1.65 1.42 -16.43
N LYS A 116 0.68 0.99 -15.63
CA LYS A 116 0.02 1.84 -14.65
C LYS A 116 0.75 1.84 -13.32
N ASN A 117 0.74 2.99 -12.68
CA ASN A 117 1.09 3.13 -11.27
C ASN A 117 -0.19 3.26 -10.46
N TYR A 118 -0.17 2.73 -9.25
CA TYR A 118 -1.31 2.75 -8.36
C TYR A 118 -0.98 3.46 -7.06
N VAL A 119 -2.00 4.07 -6.47
CA VAL A 119 -2.00 4.52 -5.08
C VAL A 119 -2.73 3.47 -4.26
N LEU A 120 -2.09 3.03 -3.18
CA LEU A 120 -2.72 2.21 -2.16
C LEU A 120 -2.99 3.08 -0.95
N CYS A 121 -4.17 2.91 -0.39
CA CYS A 121 -4.57 3.56 0.85
C CYS A 121 -5.03 2.49 1.84
N PHE A 122 -4.27 2.30 2.90
CA PHE A 122 -4.71 1.54 4.06
C PHE A 122 -5.46 2.51 4.99
N LYS A 123 -6.72 2.20 5.30
CA LYS A 123 -7.56 2.95 6.23
C LYS A 123 -7.76 2.15 7.50
N TYR A 124 -7.29 2.68 8.61
CA TYR A 124 -7.61 2.22 9.95
C TYR A 124 -8.83 3.00 10.46
N GLU A 125 -9.83 2.29 10.96
CA GLU A 125 -11.07 2.89 11.46
C GLU A 125 -11.17 2.67 12.97
N ASP A 126 -11.26 3.76 13.73
CA ASP A 126 -11.49 3.73 15.17
C ASP A 126 -12.52 4.79 15.56
N ALA A 127 -13.62 4.34 16.16
CA ALA A 127 -14.72 5.21 16.54
C ALA A 127 -14.39 6.10 17.76
N GLN A 128 -13.43 5.70 18.60
CA GLN A 128 -13.04 6.42 19.79
C GLN A 128 -11.87 7.36 19.53
N ASP A 129 -10.83 6.83 18.87
CA ASP A 129 -9.55 7.53 18.72
C ASP A 129 -9.39 8.22 17.35
N GLY A 130 -10.37 8.06 16.46
CA GLY A 130 -10.37 8.62 15.11
C GLY A 130 -9.68 7.75 14.08
N ASN A 131 -9.92 8.07 12.83
CA ASN A 131 -9.40 7.31 11.69
C ASN A 131 -7.98 7.71 11.35
N ALA A 132 -7.24 6.78 10.75
CA ALA A 132 -5.93 7.05 10.18
C ALA A 132 -5.80 6.40 8.79
N TRP A 133 -5.01 7.02 7.93
CA TRP A 133 -4.76 6.58 6.57
C TRP A 133 -3.28 6.56 6.27
N ILE A 134 -2.84 5.52 5.59
CA ILE A 134 -1.48 5.42 5.07
C ILE A 134 -1.57 5.27 3.57
N LEU A 135 -1.01 6.21 2.84
CA LEU A 135 -1.00 6.22 1.38
C LEU A 135 0.42 6.00 0.87
N ILE A 136 0.55 5.13 -0.10
CA ILE A 136 1.77 4.95 -0.89
C ILE A 136 1.43 4.91 -2.37
N LYS A 137 2.31 5.44 -3.22
CA LYS A 137 2.31 5.16 -4.64
C LYS A 137 3.24 3.98 -4.89
N GLY A 138 2.74 2.89 -5.47
CA GLY A 138 3.59 1.70 -5.60
C GLY A 138 3.07 0.66 -6.55
N LYS A 139 3.89 -0.37 -6.74
CA LYS A 139 3.55 -1.59 -7.48
C LYS A 139 3.85 -2.81 -6.63
N ASN A 140 3.03 -3.86 -6.77
CA ASN A 140 3.32 -5.14 -6.17
C ASN A 140 4.54 -5.77 -6.86
N GLN A 141 5.50 -6.23 -6.09
CA GLN A 141 6.72 -6.85 -6.57
C GLN A 141 6.82 -8.35 -6.27
N ALA A 142 6.01 -8.84 -5.34
CA ALA A 142 6.06 -10.23 -4.88
C ALA A 142 5.31 -11.21 -5.79
N GLY A 143 4.50 -10.72 -6.75
CA GLY A 143 3.55 -11.57 -7.46
C GLY A 143 2.43 -12.05 -6.54
N PHE A 144 1.94 -13.27 -6.72
CA PHE A 144 0.96 -13.90 -5.83
C PHE A 144 1.00 -15.43 -5.94
N THR A 145 0.50 -16.09 -4.90
CA THR A 145 0.24 -17.53 -4.87
C THR A 145 -1.22 -17.77 -4.51
N LEU A 146 -1.88 -18.66 -5.24
CA LEU A 146 -3.24 -19.10 -4.93
C LEU A 146 -3.20 -20.52 -4.39
N THR A 147 -3.62 -20.70 -3.15
CA THR A 147 -3.73 -22.01 -2.50
C THR A 147 -5.20 -22.26 -2.14
N TYR A 148 -5.78 -23.30 -2.71
CA TYR A 148 -7.15 -23.71 -2.41
C TYR A 148 -7.12 -24.86 -1.40
N ALA A 149 -7.70 -24.64 -0.23
CA ALA A 149 -7.80 -25.64 0.84
C ALA A 149 -9.26 -25.76 1.31
N ILE A 150 -9.62 -26.92 1.87
CA ILE A 150 -10.98 -27.17 2.34
C ILE A 150 -11.29 -26.39 3.60
N ASP A 151 -10.30 -26.16 4.44
CA ASP A 151 -10.39 -25.63 5.80
C ASP A 151 -9.85 -24.21 5.97
N ALA A 152 -9.37 -23.59 4.90
CA ALA A 152 -8.81 -22.25 4.94
C ALA A 152 -9.17 -21.44 3.69
N GLY A 153 -9.45 -20.14 3.89
CA GLY A 153 -9.59 -19.19 2.78
C GLY A 153 -8.25 -18.95 2.09
N THR A 154 -8.28 -18.77 0.78
CA THR A 154 -7.10 -18.37 -0.01
C THR A 154 -6.75 -16.93 0.29
N VAL A 155 -5.63 -16.69 0.97
CA VAL A 155 -5.07 -15.37 1.25
C VAL A 155 -3.95 -15.09 0.25
N ILE A 156 -3.96 -13.90 -0.34
CA ILE A 156 -2.88 -13.40 -1.18
C ILE A 156 -2.09 -12.38 -0.37
N GLU A 157 -0.78 -12.50 -0.38
CA GLU A 157 0.13 -11.63 0.38
C GLU A 157 0.97 -10.76 -0.58
N PRO A 158 0.38 -9.68 -1.14
CA PRO A 158 1.13 -8.76 -1.97
C PRO A 158 2.08 -7.90 -1.16
N GLU A 159 3.21 -7.57 -1.78
CA GLU A 159 4.20 -6.63 -1.25
C GLU A 159 4.32 -5.45 -2.21
N PHE A 160 3.86 -4.30 -1.77
CA PHE A 160 3.89 -3.07 -2.57
C PHE A 160 5.10 -2.22 -2.18
N LYS A 161 6.03 -2.10 -3.11
CA LYS A 161 7.16 -1.18 -2.96
C LYS A 161 6.73 0.22 -3.34
N ALA A 162 6.97 1.17 -2.43
CA ALA A 162 6.66 2.57 -2.65
C ALA A 162 7.62 3.21 -3.67
N MET A 163 7.08 4.16 -4.41
CA MET A 163 7.79 5.02 -5.35
C MET A 163 7.51 6.48 -5.00
N PRO A 164 8.43 7.40 -5.29
CA PRO A 164 8.20 8.83 -5.10
C PRO A 164 6.89 9.29 -5.73
N CYS A 165 6.07 10.01 -4.95
CA CYS A 165 4.76 10.47 -5.40
C CYS A 165 4.71 11.96 -5.74
N ASP A 166 5.71 12.72 -5.34
CA ASP A 166 5.84 14.18 -5.54
C ASP A 166 7.29 14.61 -5.83
N ALA A 167 7.51 15.90 -5.95
CA ALA A 167 8.82 16.48 -6.22
C ALA A 167 9.79 16.39 -5.04
N ASP A 168 9.25 16.23 -3.82
CA ASP A 168 10.05 16.09 -2.60
C ASP A 168 10.53 14.64 -2.39
N GLY A 169 10.06 13.72 -3.23
CA GLY A 169 10.42 12.29 -3.15
C GLY A 169 9.65 11.52 -2.09
N THR A 170 8.49 12.00 -1.66
CA THR A 170 7.68 11.39 -0.60
C THR A 170 7.30 9.94 -0.95
N LEU A 171 7.62 9.00 -0.06
CA LEU A 171 7.32 7.57 -0.20
C LEU A 171 6.03 7.18 0.53
N ILE A 172 5.80 7.75 1.71
CA ILE A 172 4.66 7.45 2.57
C ILE A 172 3.98 8.75 2.97
N THR A 173 2.65 8.80 2.83
CA THR A 173 1.82 9.87 3.40
C THR A 173 0.97 9.27 4.50
N PHE A 174 1.19 9.71 5.74
CA PHE A 174 0.38 9.34 6.90
C PHE A 174 -0.57 10.49 7.24
N ILE A 175 -1.85 10.18 7.34
CA ILE A 175 -2.91 11.13 7.65
C ILE A 175 -3.68 10.58 8.85
N GLU A 176 -3.98 11.41 9.82
CA GLU A 176 -4.81 11.04 10.99
C GLU A 176 -5.84 12.12 11.29
N GLU A 177 -6.97 11.69 11.81
CA GLU A 177 -7.96 12.62 12.36
C GLU A 177 -7.45 13.18 13.70
N ILE A 178 -7.46 14.51 13.81
CA ILE A 178 -7.19 15.24 15.03
C ILE A 178 -8.44 15.98 15.49
N GLU A 179 -8.55 16.26 16.79
CA GLU A 179 -9.59 17.17 17.28
C GLU A 179 -9.38 18.57 16.68
N THR A 180 -10.41 19.08 16.02
CA THR A 180 -10.42 20.51 15.67
C THR A 180 -10.72 21.33 16.93
N ALA A 181 -9.76 22.20 17.27
CA ALA A 181 -9.90 23.14 18.39
C ALA A 181 -11.05 24.12 18.17
#